data_11b815d7ea4bdfb0bd5241d941d86b49
#
_entry.id   11b815d7ea4bdfb0bd5241d941d86b49
#
_cell.length_a   1.000
_cell.length_b   1.000
_cell.length_c   1.000
_cell.angle_alpha   90.00
_cell.angle_beta   90.00
_cell.angle_gamma   90.00
#
_symmetry.space_group_name_H-M   'P 1'
#
loop_
_entity.id
_entity.type
_entity.pdbx_description
1 polymer ?
#
loop_
_entity_poly.entity_id
_entity_poly.type
_entity_poly.pdbx_seq_one_letter_code
_entity_poly.pdbx_strand_id
1 'polypeptide(L)'
;MRIIPNAKPLMLKTGFAVLALLALPAQSFAGRDQACVEALWPAAKAAGVKREIFDRALQGFTSDPEVVEQANYQPEYVKPIGEYLDRLVSDKRVETGKAKLAEYQALLGSLETRYGVDRHVIVAIWGVESNYGTQPGDKNVIRSLATLICTGTKAKFAKPQLISALRILQHGDVSLDAMNGSWAGAMGHTQFIPTTYSSFAVDQDGDGKRDIWGNIPDALASTASYLKKSGWQTGQAWGYEVAVPKGFDPKRVSESTLKPLSDWQRIGIVRVNGQAYARPSDKASLFAPEGARGPSFLVLNNFRAILHYNVAKSYALAVGHLSDRLRGGGPFVHPWPTDETHLSLEQRTEFQRLLIAHGLLTGEPDGVIGPATLEAVKTYQRSKGLGVDGFPSLTLLKTLQKEPPPANVAPKPTEEEQPANVGQDNTGALAPASEGPTRVPEN
;
A
#
# COMPACT_ATOMS: atom_id res chain seq x y z
N MET A 1 74.84 34.73 -43.06
CA MET A 1 74.48 35.43 -44.27
C MET A 1 74.01 34.46 -45.31
N ARG A 2 72.69 34.20 -45.36
CA ARG A 2 72.01 33.53 -46.48
C ARG A 2 70.54 33.94 -46.43
N ILE A 3 70.12 34.60 -47.48
CA ILE A 3 68.79 35.17 -47.73
C ILE A 3 67.87 34.08 -48.16
N ILE A 4 66.63 34.03 -47.60
CA ILE A 4 65.53 33.14 -48.04
C ILE A 4 64.44 34.08 -48.59
N PRO A 5 63.82 33.74 -49.75
CA PRO A 5 62.87 34.64 -50.42
C PRO A 5 61.44 34.43 -49.97
N ASN A 6 60.65 35.48 -50.10
CA ASN A 6 59.22 35.63 -49.90
C ASN A 6 58.33 34.55 -50.58
N ALA A 7 57.47 33.97 -49.82
CA ALA A 7 56.31 33.21 -50.34
C ALA A 7 55.03 34.04 -50.11
N LYS A 8 54.23 34.20 -51.16
CA LYS A 8 52.96 34.93 -51.22
C LYS A 8 51.88 34.13 -50.53
N PRO A 9 50.91 34.73 -49.80
CA PRO A 9 49.80 34.02 -49.20
C PRO A 9 48.72 33.67 -50.24
N LEU A 10 48.29 32.38 -50.22
CA LEU A 10 47.17 31.84 -50.99
C LEU A 10 45.89 32.16 -50.27
N MET A 11 45.03 33.00 -50.84
CA MET A 11 43.69 33.27 -50.28
C MET A 11 42.77 32.03 -50.48
N LEU A 12 42.50 31.37 -49.41
CA LEU A 12 41.47 30.31 -49.37
C LEU A 12 40.10 30.97 -49.06
N LYS A 13 39.17 30.94 -50.01
CA LYS A 13 37.80 31.39 -49.86
C LYS A 13 37.04 30.28 -49.08
N THR A 14 36.89 30.46 -47.78
CA THR A 14 36.00 29.63 -46.97
C THR A 14 34.56 30.12 -47.12
N GLY A 15 33.74 29.33 -47.82
CA GLY A 15 32.30 29.54 -47.87
C GLY A 15 31.69 29.09 -46.53
N PHE A 16 31.11 30.03 -45.81
CA PHE A 16 30.28 29.75 -44.64
C PHE A 16 28.95 29.17 -45.11
N ALA A 17 28.76 27.85 -44.95
CA ALA A 17 27.44 27.24 -45.00
C ALA A 17 26.76 27.51 -43.65
N VAL A 18 25.79 28.42 -43.62
CA VAL A 18 24.91 28.64 -42.47
C VAL A 18 23.96 27.44 -42.41
N LEU A 19 24.27 26.49 -41.52
CA LEU A 19 23.33 25.42 -41.15
C LEU A 19 22.26 26.07 -40.26
N ALA A 20 21.09 26.37 -40.82
CA ALA A 20 19.91 26.75 -40.05
C ALA A 20 19.44 25.51 -39.25
N LEU A 21 19.90 25.38 -37.99
CA LEU A 21 19.27 24.49 -37.02
C LEU A 21 17.83 24.97 -36.81
N LEU A 22 16.86 24.27 -37.37
CA LEU A 22 15.48 24.38 -36.99
C LEU A 22 15.39 23.97 -35.52
N ALA A 23 15.43 24.94 -34.62
CA ALA A 23 15.08 24.78 -33.23
C ALA A 23 13.58 24.40 -33.17
N LEU A 24 13.29 23.12 -33.08
CA LEU A 24 11.96 22.65 -32.65
C LEU A 24 11.71 23.32 -31.29
N PRO A 25 10.56 24.02 -31.10
CA PRO A 25 10.27 24.60 -29.79
C PRO A 25 10.19 23.45 -28.78
N ALA A 26 11.14 23.41 -27.86
CA ALA A 26 11.00 22.60 -26.67
C ALA A 26 9.69 23.06 -26.00
N GLN A 27 8.62 22.28 -26.13
CA GLN A 27 7.41 22.54 -25.36
C GLN A 27 7.84 22.56 -23.90
N SER A 28 7.72 23.71 -23.25
CA SER A 28 8.07 23.84 -21.85
C SER A 28 7.27 22.82 -21.04
N PHE A 29 7.87 22.23 -20.02
CA PHE A 29 7.18 21.29 -19.12
C PHE A 29 5.84 21.85 -18.65
N ALA A 30 5.76 23.14 -18.36
CA ALA A 30 4.55 23.86 -18.02
C ALA A 30 3.42 23.78 -19.09
N GLY A 31 3.76 23.78 -20.37
CA GLY A 31 2.76 23.63 -21.43
C GLY A 31 2.17 22.23 -21.53
N ARG A 32 2.97 21.20 -21.26
CA ARG A 32 2.50 19.80 -21.21
C ARG A 32 1.61 19.56 -20.00
N ASP A 33 2.01 20.05 -18.82
CA ASP A 33 1.24 19.93 -17.60
C ASP A 33 -0.14 20.61 -17.71
N GLN A 34 -0.19 21.80 -18.28
CA GLN A 34 -1.44 22.52 -18.50
C GLN A 34 -2.36 21.77 -19.47
N ALA A 35 -1.85 21.23 -20.58
CA ALA A 35 -2.62 20.45 -21.52
C ALA A 35 -3.13 19.13 -20.89
N CYS A 36 -2.31 18.49 -20.09
CA CYS A 36 -2.69 17.30 -19.34
C CYS A 36 -3.84 17.58 -18.38
N VAL A 37 -3.73 18.63 -17.58
CA VAL A 37 -4.78 19.01 -16.62
C VAL A 37 -6.09 19.31 -17.34
N GLU A 38 -6.05 20.10 -18.42
CA GLU A 38 -7.26 20.43 -19.18
C GLU A 38 -7.93 19.19 -19.77
N ALA A 39 -7.17 18.19 -20.16
CA ALA A 39 -7.71 16.90 -20.62
C ALA A 39 -8.47 16.10 -19.55
N LEU A 40 -8.35 16.47 -18.27
CA LEU A 40 -9.08 15.84 -17.16
C LEU A 40 -10.49 16.46 -16.96
N TRP A 41 -10.71 17.67 -17.47
CA TRP A 41 -11.97 18.38 -17.30
C TRP A 41 -13.23 17.60 -17.71
N PRO A 42 -13.28 16.93 -18.88
CA PRO A 42 -14.48 16.18 -19.26
C PRO A 42 -14.90 15.13 -18.20
N ALA A 43 -13.92 14.43 -17.60
CA ALA A 43 -14.20 13.46 -16.57
C ALA A 43 -14.63 14.10 -15.23
N ALA A 44 -14.02 15.22 -14.85
CA ALA A 44 -14.40 15.99 -13.66
C ALA A 44 -15.83 16.56 -13.81
N LYS A 45 -16.14 17.13 -14.99
CA LYS A 45 -17.47 17.64 -15.32
C LYS A 45 -18.54 16.53 -15.27
N ALA A 46 -18.26 15.36 -15.84
CA ALA A 46 -19.18 14.22 -15.83
C ALA A 46 -19.45 13.72 -14.40
N ALA A 47 -18.50 13.90 -13.47
CA ALA A 47 -18.64 13.59 -12.05
C ALA A 47 -19.30 14.72 -11.23
N GLY A 48 -19.77 15.80 -11.86
CA GLY A 48 -20.47 16.92 -11.21
C GLY A 48 -19.55 17.96 -10.55
N VAL A 49 -18.27 17.99 -10.90
CA VAL A 49 -17.33 19.02 -10.43
C VAL A 49 -17.64 20.33 -11.19
N LYS A 50 -17.77 21.44 -10.46
CA LYS A 50 -17.94 22.78 -11.04
C LYS A 50 -16.62 23.26 -11.66
N ARG A 51 -16.70 23.97 -12.79
CA ARG A 51 -15.53 24.50 -13.49
C ARG A 51 -14.68 25.41 -12.60
N GLU A 52 -15.28 26.27 -11.82
CA GLU A 52 -14.60 27.17 -10.89
C GLU A 52 -13.75 26.45 -9.83
N ILE A 53 -14.24 25.30 -9.33
CA ILE A 53 -13.51 24.46 -8.38
C ILE A 53 -12.30 23.81 -9.05
N PHE A 54 -12.52 23.26 -10.24
CA PHE A 54 -11.47 22.63 -11.04
C PHE A 54 -10.35 23.61 -11.36
N ASP A 55 -10.70 24.81 -11.88
CA ASP A 55 -9.73 25.83 -12.26
C ASP A 55 -8.95 26.35 -11.04
N ARG A 56 -9.64 26.66 -9.94
CA ARG A 56 -8.99 27.12 -8.71
C ARG A 56 -8.02 26.08 -8.13
N ALA A 57 -8.41 24.80 -8.12
CA ALA A 57 -7.62 23.73 -7.52
C ALA A 57 -6.36 23.41 -8.32
N LEU A 58 -6.39 23.62 -9.64
CA LEU A 58 -5.31 23.25 -10.57
C LEU A 58 -4.63 24.47 -11.21
N GLN A 59 -4.98 25.68 -10.75
CA GLN A 59 -4.34 26.92 -11.23
C GLN A 59 -2.83 26.88 -11.06
N GLY A 60 -2.08 27.15 -12.13
CA GLY A 60 -0.63 27.16 -12.13
C GLY A 60 -0.02 25.79 -11.75
N PHE A 61 -0.70 24.72 -12.10
CA PHE A 61 -0.19 23.36 -11.83
C PHE A 61 1.12 23.11 -12.57
N THR A 62 2.07 22.54 -11.85
CA THR A 62 3.29 21.93 -12.36
C THR A 62 3.50 20.61 -11.66
N SER A 63 3.95 19.59 -12.39
CA SER A 63 4.26 18.27 -11.84
C SER A 63 5.37 18.37 -10.78
N ASP A 64 5.18 17.67 -9.65
CA ASP A 64 6.13 17.62 -8.53
C ASP A 64 7.07 16.42 -8.70
N PRO A 65 8.41 16.64 -8.92
CA PRO A 65 9.35 15.54 -9.07
C PRO A 65 9.48 14.64 -7.84
N GLU A 66 9.30 15.18 -6.62
CA GLU A 66 9.38 14.40 -5.40
C GLU A 66 8.23 13.40 -5.30
N VAL A 67 7.04 13.77 -5.79
CA VAL A 67 5.89 12.85 -5.88
C VAL A 67 6.22 11.66 -6.78
N VAL A 68 6.90 11.90 -7.91
CA VAL A 68 7.32 10.83 -8.83
C VAL A 68 8.36 9.92 -8.20
N GLU A 69 9.35 10.48 -7.50
CA GLU A 69 10.38 9.73 -6.79
C GLU A 69 9.77 8.84 -5.70
N GLN A 70 8.90 9.41 -4.87
CA GLN A 70 8.24 8.68 -3.78
C GLN A 70 7.31 7.58 -4.29
N ALA A 71 6.72 7.73 -5.50
CA ALA A 71 5.84 6.74 -6.09
C ALA A 71 6.54 5.39 -6.39
N ASN A 72 7.87 5.39 -6.46
CA ASN A 72 8.68 4.20 -6.73
C ASN A 72 9.17 3.51 -5.45
N TYR A 73 8.84 4.04 -4.27
CA TYR A 73 9.29 3.48 -2.99
C TYR A 73 8.14 3.21 -2.03
N GLN A 74 7.92 1.93 -1.70
CA GLN A 74 6.89 1.47 -0.74
C GLN A 74 7.55 0.57 0.33
N PRO A 75 7.87 1.12 1.52
CA PRO A 75 8.65 0.42 2.55
C PRO A 75 7.99 -0.85 3.07
N GLU A 76 6.66 -0.95 3.06
CA GLU A 76 5.90 -2.13 3.47
C GLU A 76 6.14 -3.38 2.61
N TYR A 77 6.67 -3.20 1.40
CA TYR A 77 7.01 -4.29 0.48
C TYR A 77 8.51 -4.52 0.29
N VAL A 78 9.33 -3.54 0.70
CA VAL A 78 10.78 -3.62 0.48
C VAL A 78 11.57 -3.89 1.75
N LYS A 79 10.99 -3.65 2.94
CA LYS A 79 11.67 -3.89 4.23
C LYS A 79 11.31 -5.25 4.81
N PRO A 80 12.26 -5.92 5.51
CA PRO A 80 11.96 -7.08 6.33
C PRO A 80 10.82 -6.79 7.30
N ILE A 81 9.93 -7.76 7.51
CA ILE A 81 8.75 -7.56 8.38
C ILE A 81 9.18 -7.17 9.81
N GLY A 82 10.23 -7.78 10.36
CA GLY A 82 10.76 -7.43 11.67
C GLY A 82 11.15 -5.95 11.76
N GLU A 83 11.96 -5.46 10.82
CA GLU A 83 12.38 -4.05 10.77
C GLU A 83 11.18 -3.09 10.59
N TYR A 84 10.22 -3.48 9.76
CA TYR A 84 9.00 -2.71 9.56
C TYR A 84 8.20 -2.59 10.87
N LEU A 85 8.06 -3.70 11.59
CA LEU A 85 7.36 -3.74 12.88
C LEU A 85 8.08 -2.96 13.96
N ASP A 86 9.40 -3.10 14.11
CA ASP A 86 10.20 -2.37 15.10
C ASP A 86 10.03 -0.85 14.95
N ARG A 87 9.96 -0.37 13.70
CA ARG A 87 9.71 1.04 13.41
C ARG A 87 8.29 1.48 13.77
N LEU A 88 7.28 0.64 13.49
CA LEU A 88 5.87 1.00 13.65
C LEU A 88 5.29 0.67 15.03
N VAL A 89 5.93 -0.22 15.80
CA VAL A 89 5.47 -0.64 17.13
C VAL A 89 6.51 -0.31 18.21
N SER A 90 7.20 0.82 18.04
CA SER A 90 8.19 1.30 19.01
C SER A 90 7.54 1.64 20.37
N ASP A 91 8.30 1.51 21.45
CA ASP A 91 7.82 1.83 22.80
C ASP A 91 7.30 3.26 22.91
N LYS A 92 7.98 4.23 22.27
CA LYS A 92 7.51 5.62 22.20
C LYS A 92 6.11 5.73 21.56
N ARG A 93 5.85 4.98 20.46
CA ARG A 93 4.52 4.97 19.83
C ARG A 93 3.48 4.32 20.74
N VAL A 94 3.84 3.25 21.43
CA VAL A 94 2.96 2.60 22.42
C VAL A 94 2.60 3.54 23.56
N GLU A 95 3.57 4.25 24.16
CA GLU A 95 3.34 5.24 25.21
C GLU A 95 2.43 6.36 24.73
N THR A 96 2.72 6.94 23.57
CA THR A 96 1.89 8.00 22.96
C THR A 96 0.46 7.49 22.72
N GLY A 97 0.31 6.28 22.22
CA GLY A 97 -1.01 5.69 21.96
C GLY A 97 -1.80 5.42 23.25
N LYS A 98 -1.16 4.99 24.32
CA LYS A 98 -1.80 4.86 25.65
C LYS A 98 -2.26 6.22 26.19
N ALA A 99 -1.47 7.28 26.01
CA ALA A 99 -1.89 8.65 26.36
C ALA A 99 -3.12 9.07 25.52
N LYS A 100 -3.14 8.77 24.20
CA LYS A 100 -4.29 9.05 23.32
C LYS A 100 -5.54 8.24 23.69
N LEU A 101 -5.39 6.99 24.11
CA LEU A 101 -6.51 6.20 24.65
C LEU A 101 -7.13 6.82 25.88
N ALA A 102 -6.32 7.38 26.79
CA ALA A 102 -6.80 8.08 27.99
C ALA A 102 -7.43 9.44 27.63
N GLU A 103 -6.78 10.23 26.77
CA GLU A 103 -7.25 11.55 26.32
C GLU A 103 -8.62 11.48 25.65
N TYR A 104 -8.83 10.48 24.79
CA TYR A 104 -10.07 10.30 24.00
C TYR A 104 -10.98 9.18 24.54
N GLN A 105 -10.87 8.83 25.83
CA GLN A 105 -11.58 7.69 26.42
C GLN A 105 -13.08 7.71 26.18
N ALA A 106 -13.74 8.84 26.39
CA ALA A 106 -15.18 8.99 26.22
C ALA A 106 -15.60 8.82 24.75
N LEU A 107 -14.90 9.49 23.82
CA LEU A 107 -15.12 9.37 22.39
C LEU A 107 -14.93 7.90 21.93
N LEU A 108 -13.79 7.31 22.24
CA LEU A 108 -13.47 5.94 21.84
C LEU A 108 -14.46 4.92 22.40
N GLY A 109 -14.96 5.14 23.61
CA GLY A 109 -16.03 4.32 24.20
C GLY A 109 -17.34 4.41 23.41
N SER A 110 -17.73 5.61 22.97
CA SER A 110 -18.90 5.81 22.13
C SER A 110 -18.74 5.17 20.75
N LEU A 111 -17.55 5.29 20.14
CA LEU A 111 -17.25 4.67 18.84
C LEU A 111 -17.27 3.13 18.93
N GLU A 112 -16.68 2.56 19.97
CA GLU A 112 -16.69 1.13 20.21
C GLU A 112 -18.12 0.59 20.37
N THR A 113 -18.97 1.32 21.09
CA THR A 113 -20.40 1.00 21.24
C THR A 113 -21.15 1.09 19.91
N ARG A 114 -20.94 2.17 19.17
CA ARG A 114 -21.66 2.47 17.91
C ARG A 114 -21.26 1.53 16.77
N TYR A 115 -19.95 1.28 16.59
CA TYR A 115 -19.41 0.54 15.46
C TYR A 115 -19.02 -0.89 15.79
N GLY A 116 -18.91 -1.25 17.08
CA GLY A 116 -18.43 -2.56 17.53
C GLY A 116 -16.95 -2.81 17.23
N VAL A 117 -16.18 -1.75 16.92
CA VAL A 117 -14.76 -1.81 16.62
C VAL A 117 -13.95 -1.52 17.87
N ASP A 118 -13.00 -2.38 18.19
CA ASP A 118 -12.13 -2.24 19.36
C ASP A 118 -11.34 -0.92 19.31
N ARG A 119 -11.44 -0.13 20.38
CA ARG A 119 -10.79 1.18 20.50
C ARG A 119 -9.27 1.15 20.31
N HIS A 120 -8.61 0.06 20.74
CA HIS A 120 -7.16 -0.07 20.60
C HIS A 120 -6.75 -0.22 19.14
N VAL A 121 -7.59 -0.86 18.31
CA VAL A 121 -7.34 -0.97 16.87
C VAL A 121 -7.55 0.36 16.17
N ILE A 122 -8.58 1.14 16.54
CA ILE A 122 -8.79 2.48 16.00
C ILE A 122 -7.56 3.37 16.29
N VAL A 123 -7.09 3.37 17.54
CA VAL A 123 -5.91 4.15 17.93
C VAL A 123 -4.63 3.60 17.31
N ALA A 124 -4.51 2.28 17.12
CA ALA A 124 -3.36 1.67 16.45
C ALA A 124 -3.27 2.11 14.98
N ILE A 125 -4.38 2.13 14.25
CA ILE A 125 -4.41 2.66 12.87
C ILE A 125 -3.99 4.13 12.87
N TRP A 126 -4.55 4.96 13.74
CA TRP A 126 -4.15 6.37 13.86
C TRP A 126 -2.64 6.53 14.09
N GLY A 127 -2.08 5.67 14.97
CA GLY A 127 -0.64 5.66 15.25
C GLY A 127 0.21 5.23 14.07
N VAL A 128 -0.21 4.19 13.33
CA VAL A 128 0.52 3.67 12.17
C VAL A 128 0.45 4.65 11.00
N GLU A 129 -0.72 5.23 10.74
CA GLU A 129 -0.96 6.07 9.57
C GLU A 129 -0.29 7.44 9.65
N SER A 130 -0.43 8.14 10.76
CA SER A 130 0.04 9.51 10.87
C SER A 130 0.82 9.83 12.14
N ASN A 131 1.27 8.79 12.87
CA ASN A 131 1.88 8.96 14.19
C ASN A 131 1.01 9.84 15.11
N TYR A 132 -0.26 9.47 15.23
CA TYR A 132 -1.31 10.19 15.99
C TYR A 132 -1.52 11.63 15.52
N GLY A 133 -1.45 11.84 14.20
CA GLY A 133 -1.69 13.13 13.57
C GLY A 133 -0.49 14.07 13.52
N THR A 134 0.69 13.63 13.97
CA THR A 134 1.92 14.45 13.90
C THR A 134 2.60 14.39 12.54
N GLN A 135 2.24 13.42 11.69
CA GLN A 135 2.81 13.17 10.38
C GLN A 135 1.70 12.84 9.35
N PRO A 136 0.77 13.75 9.07
CA PRO A 136 -0.34 13.49 8.15
C PRO A 136 0.05 13.62 6.67
N GLY A 137 1.31 13.99 6.38
CA GLY A 137 1.78 14.39 5.05
C GLY A 137 1.60 15.90 4.81
N ASP A 138 2.46 16.43 3.95
CA ASP A 138 2.59 17.86 3.65
C ASP A 138 2.34 18.20 2.17
N LYS A 139 2.07 17.19 1.34
CA LYS A 139 1.78 17.39 -0.09
C LYS A 139 0.32 17.77 -0.30
N ASN A 140 0.07 18.78 -1.14
CA ASN A 140 -1.30 19.07 -1.57
C ASN A 140 -1.83 17.86 -2.39
N VAL A 141 -2.91 17.25 -1.90
CA VAL A 141 -3.47 16.00 -2.44
C VAL A 141 -3.85 16.12 -3.92
N ILE A 142 -4.50 17.24 -4.30
CA ILE A 142 -4.93 17.45 -5.69
C ILE A 142 -3.73 17.57 -6.62
N ARG A 143 -2.70 18.31 -6.22
CA ARG A 143 -1.48 18.49 -7.02
C ARG A 143 -0.68 17.19 -7.11
N SER A 144 -0.57 16.41 -6.03
CA SER A 144 0.07 15.09 -6.03
C SER A 144 -0.62 14.14 -7.01
N LEU A 145 -1.95 14.04 -6.94
CA LEU A 145 -2.71 13.17 -7.83
C LEU A 145 -2.64 13.62 -9.29
N ALA A 146 -2.68 14.94 -9.55
CA ALA A 146 -2.49 15.47 -10.90
C ALA A 146 -1.08 15.15 -11.44
N THR A 147 -0.03 15.23 -10.59
CA THR A 147 1.34 14.84 -10.95
C THR A 147 1.40 13.38 -11.37
N LEU A 148 0.83 12.45 -10.59
CA LEU A 148 0.83 11.03 -10.92
C LEU A 148 0.11 10.73 -12.24
N ILE A 149 -0.92 11.50 -12.57
CA ILE A 149 -1.65 11.37 -13.84
C ILE A 149 -0.80 11.90 -15.00
N CYS A 150 -0.28 13.12 -14.86
CA CYS A 150 0.38 13.83 -15.97
C CYS A 150 1.77 13.27 -16.29
N THR A 151 2.41 12.62 -15.32
CA THR A 151 3.66 11.87 -15.54
C THR A 151 3.44 10.43 -15.98
N GLY A 152 2.19 9.94 -15.91
CA GLY A 152 1.85 8.56 -16.26
C GLY A 152 2.19 7.51 -15.19
N THR A 153 2.86 7.90 -14.10
CA THR A 153 3.45 6.98 -13.11
C THR A 153 2.40 6.05 -12.47
N LYS A 154 1.23 6.57 -12.09
CA LYS A 154 0.11 5.78 -11.52
C LYS A 154 -1.24 6.34 -12.01
N ALA A 155 -1.34 6.70 -13.29
CA ALA A 155 -2.48 7.43 -13.83
C ALA A 155 -3.83 6.72 -13.64
N LYS A 156 -3.90 5.40 -13.80
CA LYS A 156 -5.13 4.61 -13.60
C LYS A 156 -5.64 4.72 -12.16
N PHE A 157 -4.74 4.63 -11.18
CA PHE A 157 -5.05 4.80 -9.77
C PHE A 157 -5.45 6.25 -9.44
N ALA A 158 -4.64 7.22 -9.88
CA ALA A 158 -4.75 8.62 -9.46
C ALA A 158 -5.99 9.34 -10.04
N LYS A 159 -6.45 8.97 -11.24
CA LYS A 159 -7.58 9.64 -11.91
C LYS A 159 -8.89 9.62 -11.10
N PRO A 160 -9.42 8.48 -10.64
CA PRO A 160 -10.61 8.46 -9.79
C PRO A 160 -10.37 9.17 -8.44
N GLN A 161 -9.14 9.11 -7.90
CA GLN A 161 -8.80 9.80 -6.67
C GLN A 161 -8.88 11.32 -6.83
N LEU A 162 -8.31 11.88 -7.91
CA LEU A 162 -8.35 13.30 -8.20
C LEU A 162 -9.80 13.81 -8.33
N ILE A 163 -10.64 13.09 -9.07
CA ILE A 163 -12.04 13.46 -9.23
C ILE A 163 -12.77 13.47 -7.88
N SER A 164 -12.52 12.47 -7.05
CA SER A 164 -13.08 12.39 -5.70
C SER A 164 -12.57 13.53 -4.80
N ALA A 165 -11.27 13.86 -4.87
CA ALA A 165 -10.67 14.99 -4.14
C ALA A 165 -11.30 16.33 -4.51
N LEU A 166 -11.53 16.58 -5.80
CA LEU A 166 -12.22 17.79 -6.27
C LEU A 166 -13.67 17.87 -5.76
N ARG A 167 -14.37 16.75 -5.65
CA ARG A 167 -15.72 16.70 -5.07
C ARG A 167 -15.72 16.96 -3.57
N ILE A 168 -14.73 16.46 -2.83
CA ILE A 168 -14.54 16.74 -1.39
C ILE A 168 -14.32 18.24 -1.20
N LEU A 169 -13.43 18.84 -1.99
CA LEU A 169 -13.18 20.28 -1.97
C LEU A 169 -14.46 21.07 -2.30
N GLN A 170 -15.24 20.64 -3.28
CA GLN A 170 -16.50 21.28 -3.68
C GLN A 170 -17.57 21.19 -2.59
N HIS A 171 -17.61 20.10 -1.82
CA HIS A 171 -18.52 19.93 -0.70
C HIS A 171 -18.20 20.88 0.45
N GLY A 172 -16.92 21.27 0.61
CA GLY A 172 -16.49 22.22 1.64
C GLY A 172 -16.06 21.54 2.94
N ASP A 173 -15.83 20.22 2.94
CA ASP A 173 -15.31 19.47 4.09
C ASP A 173 -13.91 19.97 4.52
N VAL A 174 -13.15 20.49 3.55
CA VAL A 174 -11.78 21.02 3.77
C VAL A 174 -11.50 22.14 2.76
N SER A 175 -10.64 23.11 3.13
CA SER A 175 -10.15 24.12 2.19
C SER A 175 -9.05 23.57 1.28
N LEU A 176 -8.79 24.22 0.14
CA LEU A 176 -7.74 23.82 -0.79
C LEU A 176 -6.36 23.79 -0.12
N ASP A 177 -6.06 24.79 0.72
CA ASP A 177 -4.76 24.92 1.39
C ASP A 177 -4.59 23.90 2.52
N ALA A 178 -5.69 23.45 3.13
CA ALA A 178 -5.68 22.45 4.19
C ALA A 178 -5.78 21.00 3.66
N MET A 179 -6.05 20.81 2.35
CA MET A 179 -6.17 19.48 1.74
C MET A 179 -4.80 18.84 1.50
N ASN A 180 -4.07 18.60 2.59
CA ASN A 180 -2.74 18.01 2.58
C ASN A 180 -2.80 16.52 2.91
N GLY A 181 -1.75 15.81 2.49
CA GLY A 181 -1.61 14.38 2.69
C GLY A 181 -0.33 13.81 2.10
N SER A 182 -0.33 12.53 1.76
CA SER A 182 0.81 11.86 1.16
C SER A 182 0.95 12.17 -0.35
N TRP A 183 2.08 11.80 -0.90
CA TRP A 183 2.34 11.81 -2.35
C TRP A 183 1.30 11.04 -3.17
N ALA A 184 0.69 10.01 -2.59
CA ALA A 184 -0.34 9.17 -3.24
C ALA A 184 -1.77 9.66 -2.98
N GLY A 185 -1.94 10.79 -2.30
CA GLY A 185 -3.25 11.38 -2.02
C GLY A 185 -3.95 10.79 -0.79
N ALA A 186 -3.25 10.09 0.09
CA ALA A 186 -3.79 9.68 1.39
C ALA A 186 -3.86 10.89 2.33
N MET A 187 -5.00 11.07 3.02
CA MET A 187 -5.41 12.34 3.62
C MET A 187 -5.57 12.27 5.14
N GLY A 188 -5.10 13.31 5.81
CA GLY A 188 -5.42 13.59 7.21
C GLY A 188 -4.90 12.58 8.22
N HIS A 189 -5.54 12.54 9.39
CA HIS A 189 -5.12 11.72 10.54
C HIS A 189 -5.07 10.21 10.26
N THR A 190 -5.95 9.73 9.40
CA THR A 190 -6.17 8.30 9.14
C THR A 190 -5.86 7.88 7.72
N GLN A 191 -5.23 8.77 6.95
CA GLN A 191 -4.68 8.53 5.62
C GLN A 191 -5.66 7.87 4.64
N PHE A 192 -6.92 8.32 4.64
CA PHE A 192 -7.89 7.89 3.65
C PHE A 192 -7.55 8.45 2.26
N ILE A 193 -7.54 7.60 1.25
CA ILE A 193 -7.55 8.09 -0.13
C ILE A 193 -8.93 8.70 -0.46
N PRO A 194 -9.03 9.63 -1.42
CA PRO A 194 -10.27 10.38 -1.69
C PRO A 194 -11.51 9.53 -1.95
N THR A 195 -11.39 8.41 -2.65
CA THR A 195 -12.53 7.48 -2.88
C THR A 195 -12.97 6.77 -1.59
N THR A 196 -12.02 6.39 -0.75
CA THR A 196 -12.31 5.82 0.58
C THR A 196 -13.01 6.85 1.46
N TYR A 197 -12.51 8.07 1.48
CA TYR A 197 -13.16 9.18 2.18
C TYR A 197 -14.61 9.36 1.73
N SER A 198 -14.86 9.42 0.42
CA SER A 198 -16.21 9.59 -0.12
C SER A 198 -17.19 8.51 0.32
N SER A 199 -16.68 7.28 0.54
CA SER A 199 -17.51 6.12 0.89
C SER A 199 -17.69 5.92 2.40
N PHE A 200 -16.74 6.37 3.22
CA PHE A 200 -16.65 5.94 4.62
C PHE A 200 -16.52 7.07 5.63
N ALA A 201 -16.10 8.28 5.21
CA ALA A 201 -15.96 9.40 6.12
C ALA A 201 -17.33 9.80 6.72
N VAL A 202 -17.31 10.11 8.01
CA VAL A 202 -18.49 10.48 8.78
C VAL A 202 -18.23 11.78 9.53
N ASP A 203 -19.29 12.58 9.68
CA ASP A 203 -19.37 13.73 10.54
C ASP A 203 -19.82 13.22 11.93
N GLN A 204 -18.89 13.21 12.88
CA GLN A 204 -19.14 12.65 14.20
C GLN A 204 -19.67 13.67 15.19
N ASP A 205 -19.28 14.94 15.07
CA ASP A 205 -19.72 16.01 15.97
C ASP A 205 -20.95 16.78 15.44
N GLY A 206 -21.34 16.55 14.19
CA GLY A 206 -22.56 17.12 13.60
C GLY A 206 -22.43 18.55 13.12
N ASP A 207 -21.21 19.01 12.82
CA ASP A 207 -20.95 20.38 12.31
C ASP A 207 -21.24 20.54 10.80
N GLY A 208 -21.64 19.45 10.12
CA GLY A 208 -21.94 19.41 8.69
C GLY A 208 -20.73 19.13 7.80
N LYS A 209 -19.57 18.86 8.36
CA LYS A 209 -18.34 18.50 7.65
C LYS A 209 -17.85 17.11 8.08
N ARG A 210 -17.04 16.50 7.26
CA ARG A 210 -16.37 15.22 7.56
C ARG A 210 -14.86 15.45 7.62
N ASP A 211 -14.43 16.29 8.58
CA ASP A 211 -13.06 16.80 8.66
C ASP A 211 -12.12 15.78 9.28
N ILE A 212 -11.42 15.01 8.44
CA ILE A 212 -10.38 14.05 8.89
C ILE A 212 -8.99 14.69 9.05
N TRP A 213 -8.84 16.00 8.79
CA TRP A 213 -7.58 16.74 8.91
C TRP A 213 -7.45 17.49 10.22
N GLY A 214 -8.48 18.22 10.61
CA GLY A 214 -8.51 19.06 11.81
C GLY A 214 -9.38 18.53 12.94
N ASN A 215 -10.30 17.58 12.64
CA ASN A 215 -11.28 17.06 13.59
C ASN A 215 -10.99 15.59 13.95
N ILE A 216 -10.44 15.38 15.14
CA ILE A 216 -10.10 14.02 15.62
C ILE A 216 -11.35 13.15 15.80
N PRO A 217 -12.47 13.61 16.35
CA PRO A 217 -13.72 12.87 16.37
C PRO A 217 -14.12 12.30 15.02
N ASP A 218 -14.12 13.09 13.95
CA ASP A 218 -14.47 12.65 12.60
C ASP A 218 -13.47 11.63 12.06
N ALA A 219 -12.18 11.88 12.25
CA ALA A 219 -11.13 10.99 11.79
C ALA A 219 -11.24 9.60 12.41
N LEU A 220 -11.39 9.51 13.74
CA LEU A 220 -11.49 8.23 14.45
C LEU A 220 -12.83 7.53 14.17
N ALA A 221 -13.93 8.26 14.08
CA ALA A 221 -15.22 7.71 13.70
C ALA A 221 -15.24 7.19 12.26
N SER A 222 -14.59 7.89 11.33
CA SER A 222 -14.41 7.44 9.95
C SER A 222 -13.63 6.14 9.87
N THR A 223 -12.55 5.99 10.66
CA THR A 223 -11.80 4.74 10.77
C THR A 223 -12.67 3.59 11.30
N ALA A 224 -13.45 3.84 12.36
CA ALA A 224 -14.37 2.85 12.92
C ALA A 224 -15.46 2.45 11.90
N SER A 225 -16.05 3.44 11.20
CA SER A 225 -17.02 3.22 10.11
C SER A 225 -16.43 2.34 9.00
N TYR A 226 -15.20 2.65 8.57
CA TYR A 226 -14.50 1.87 7.55
C TYR A 226 -14.33 0.41 7.97
N LEU A 227 -13.74 0.14 9.15
CA LEU A 227 -13.52 -1.21 9.65
C LEU A 227 -14.83 -1.99 9.79
N LYS A 228 -15.89 -1.35 10.32
CA LYS A 228 -17.21 -1.97 10.42
C LYS A 228 -17.74 -2.41 9.08
N LYS A 229 -17.70 -1.54 8.08
CA LYS A 229 -18.14 -1.83 6.70
C LYS A 229 -17.23 -2.84 5.99
N SER A 230 -15.95 -2.93 6.39
CA SER A 230 -14.98 -3.94 5.92
C SER A 230 -15.13 -5.32 6.61
N GLY A 231 -16.20 -5.53 7.36
CA GLY A 231 -16.53 -6.83 7.96
C GLY A 231 -15.89 -7.08 9.32
N TRP A 232 -15.53 -6.03 10.07
CA TRP A 232 -15.07 -6.18 11.46
C TRP A 232 -16.09 -6.93 12.32
N GLN A 233 -15.61 -7.93 13.04
CA GLN A 233 -16.42 -8.74 13.96
C GLN A 233 -16.16 -8.30 15.40
N THR A 234 -17.20 -7.79 16.06
CA THR A 234 -17.14 -7.34 17.45
C THR A 234 -16.72 -8.48 18.38
N GLY A 235 -15.77 -8.20 19.27
CA GLY A 235 -15.27 -9.15 20.26
C GLY A 235 -14.35 -10.24 19.70
N GLN A 236 -14.05 -10.24 18.40
CA GLN A 236 -13.04 -11.12 17.79
C GLN A 236 -11.67 -10.47 17.83
N ALA A 237 -10.62 -11.24 18.15
CA ALA A 237 -9.23 -10.78 17.99
C ALA A 237 -8.86 -10.65 16.49
N TRP A 238 -7.77 -9.93 16.19
CA TRP A 238 -7.19 -9.94 14.86
C TRP A 238 -6.42 -11.25 14.59
N GLY A 239 -5.75 -11.77 15.61
CA GLY A 239 -4.92 -12.97 15.55
C GLY A 239 -4.27 -13.31 16.88
N TYR A 240 -3.46 -14.36 16.86
CA TYR A 240 -2.68 -14.83 17.99
C TYR A 240 -1.32 -15.32 17.52
N GLU A 241 -0.22 -14.92 18.18
CA GLU A 241 1.06 -15.60 18.02
C GLU A 241 0.97 -17.03 18.54
N VAL A 242 1.49 -17.99 17.74
CA VAL A 242 1.35 -19.42 18.03
C VAL A 242 2.66 -20.16 17.92
N ALA A 243 2.83 -21.18 18.78
CA ALA A 243 3.85 -22.20 18.62
C ALA A 243 3.36 -23.24 17.61
N VAL A 244 4.26 -23.60 16.66
CA VAL A 244 4.01 -24.62 15.64
C VAL A 244 4.83 -25.86 16.01
N PRO A 245 4.22 -27.07 16.08
CA PRO A 245 4.92 -28.29 16.48
C PRO A 245 6.04 -28.66 15.50
N LYS A 246 7.13 -29.26 16.00
CA LYS A 246 8.17 -29.84 15.15
C LYS A 246 7.58 -30.89 14.20
N GLY A 247 7.96 -30.82 12.92
CA GLY A 247 7.44 -31.73 11.89
C GLY A 247 6.05 -31.33 11.33
N PHE A 248 5.55 -30.16 11.68
CA PHE A 248 4.35 -29.64 11.03
C PHE A 248 4.61 -29.49 9.53
N ASP A 249 3.69 -30.01 8.70
CA ASP A 249 3.78 -29.94 7.25
C ASP A 249 3.66 -28.50 6.75
N PRO A 250 4.70 -27.90 6.13
CA PRO A 250 4.65 -26.55 5.60
C PRO A 250 3.53 -26.32 4.57
N LYS A 251 3.08 -27.36 3.89
CA LYS A 251 1.96 -27.30 2.95
C LYS A 251 0.64 -26.93 3.62
N ARG A 252 0.56 -27.07 4.94
CA ARG A 252 -0.60 -26.64 5.74
C ARG A 252 -0.56 -25.14 6.08
N VAL A 253 0.56 -24.48 5.85
CA VAL A 253 0.72 -23.03 5.94
C VAL A 253 0.08 -22.41 4.70
N SER A 254 -1.24 -22.44 4.62
CA SER A 254 -1.99 -21.81 3.55
C SER A 254 -3.04 -20.88 4.17
N GLU A 255 -3.03 -19.65 3.72
CA GLU A 255 -4.01 -18.65 4.16
C GLU A 255 -5.43 -18.96 3.69
N SER A 256 -5.59 -19.81 2.70
CA SER A 256 -6.89 -20.35 2.27
C SER A 256 -7.45 -21.42 3.20
N THR A 257 -6.60 -22.01 4.08
CA THR A 257 -7.02 -23.05 5.00
C THR A 257 -7.66 -22.46 6.25
N LEU A 258 -8.95 -22.28 6.24
CA LEU A 258 -9.73 -21.79 7.37
C LEU A 258 -10.25 -22.94 8.22
N LYS A 259 -9.83 -22.99 9.49
CA LYS A 259 -10.29 -23.98 10.49
C LYS A 259 -10.65 -23.27 11.79
N PRO A 260 -11.57 -23.83 12.61
CA PRO A 260 -11.79 -23.38 13.97
C PRO A 260 -10.46 -23.36 14.78
N LEU A 261 -10.34 -22.42 15.69
CA LEU A 261 -9.17 -22.34 16.60
C LEU A 261 -9.00 -23.63 17.42
N SER A 262 -10.11 -24.27 17.81
CA SER A 262 -10.09 -25.59 18.48
C SER A 262 -9.44 -26.68 17.63
N ASP A 263 -9.59 -26.65 16.30
CA ASP A 263 -8.99 -27.63 15.41
C ASP A 263 -7.50 -27.40 15.24
N TRP A 264 -7.07 -26.12 15.19
CA TRP A 264 -5.66 -25.78 15.23
C TRP A 264 -5.01 -26.25 16.54
N GLN A 265 -5.69 -26.04 17.67
CA GLN A 265 -5.21 -26.49 18.97
C GLN A 265 -5.08 -28.02 19.04
N ARG A 266 -6.01 -28.77 18.45
CA ARG A 266 -5.99 -30.25 18.44
C ARG A 266 -4.78 -30.81 17.70
N ILE A 267 -4.27 -30.10 16.71
CA ILE A 267 -3.07 -30.48 15.97
C ILE A 267 -1.77 -29.88 16.55
N GLY A 268 -1.85 -29.30 17.76
CA GLY A 268 -0.69 -28.79 18.51
C GLY A 268 -0.30 -27.34 18.18
N ILE A 269 -1.08 -26.61 17.39
CA ILE A 269 -0.84 -25.17 17.15
C ILE A 269 -1.56 -24.39 18.25
N VAL A 270 -0.79 -23.92 19.23
CA VAL A 270 -1.26 -23.32 20.47
C VAL A 270 -0.71 -21.91 20.63
N ARG A 271 -1.39 -21.06 21.42
CA ARG A 271 -0.88 -19.72 21.74
C ARG A 271 0.46 -19.84 22.48
N VAL A 272 1.42 -18.99 22.13
CA VAL A 272 2.77 -18.98 22.74
C VAL A 272 2.75 -18.72 24.26
N ASN A 273 1.72 -18.01 24.75
CA ASN A 273 1.55 -17.73 26.17
C ASN A 273 0.76 -18.83 26.94
N GLY A 274 0.45 -19.95 26.28
CA GLY A 274 -0.28 -21.08 26.88
C GLY A 274 -1.75 -20.85 27.19
N GLN A 275 -2.30 -19.65 26.94
CA GLN A 275 -3.70 -19.35 27.22
C GLN A 275 -4.65 -20.03 26.24
N ALA A 276 -5.82 -20.41 26.70
CA ALA A 276 -6.90 -20.91 25.85
C ALA A 276 -7.41 -19.81 24.90
N TYR A 277 -7.99 -20.23 23.78
CA TYR A 277 -8.70 -19.31 22.89
C TYR A 277 -10.06 -18.95 23.50
N ALA A 278 -10.33 -17.66 23.67
CA ALA A 278 -11.60 -17.19 24.24
C ALA A 278 -12.82 -17.57 23.36
N ARG A 279 -12.60 -17.72 22.06
CA ARG A 279 -13.65 -18.06 21.06
C ARG A 279 -13.15 -19.22 20.19
N PRO A 280 -13.13 -20.46 20.70
CA PRO A 280 -12.51 -21.62 20.04
C PRO A 280 -13.16 -22.02 18.71
N SER A 281 -14.41 -21.61 18.47
CA SER A 281 -15.14 -21.81 17.21
C SER A 281 -14.79 -20.80 16.11
N ASP A 282 -14.12 -19.69 16.44
CA ASP A 282 -13.71 -18.71 15.44
C ASP A 282 -12.74 -19.35 14.44
N LYS A 283 -12.96 -19.05 13.16
CA LYS A 283 -12.11 -19.57 12.08
C LYS A 283 -10.87 -18.72 11.90
N ALA A 284 -9.72 -19.38 11.81
CA ALA A 284 -8.43 -18.77 11.58
C ALA A 284 -7.68 -19.51 10.47
N SER A 285 -6.71 -18.82 9.87
CA SER A 285 -5.70 -19.42 9.00
C SER A 285 -4.31 -19.21 9.59
N LEU A 286 -3.39 -20.14 9.30
CA LEU A 286 -2.01 -20.02 9.74
C LEU A 286 -1.26 -19.08 8.80
N PHE A 287 -0.57 -18.09 9.38
CA PHE A 287 0.28 -17.11 8.70
C PHE A 287 1.68 -17.16 9.32
N ALA A 288 2.67 -17.55 8.53
CA ALA A 288 4.06 -17.64 8.93
C ALA A 288 4.91 -16.87 7.90
N PRO A 289 5.04 -15.54 8.06
CA PRO A 289 5.68 -14.68 7.06
C PRO A 289 7.15 -14.99 6.81
N GLU A 290 7.86 -15.52 7.82
CA GLU A 290 9.26 -15.93 7.74
C GLU A 290 9.41 -17.47 7.79
N GLY A 291 8.35 -18.19 7.43
CA GLY A 291 8.30 -19.63 7.50
C GLY A 291 8.58 -20.17 8.91
N ALA A 292 9.40 -21.21 9.01
CA ALA A 292 9.75 -21.85 10.30
C ALA A 292 10.78 -21.04 11.13
N ARG A 293 11.32 -19.94 10.60
CA ARG A 293 12.42 -19.19 11.24
C ARG A 293 11.95 -18.01 12.09
N GLY A 294 10.73 -17.58 11.91
CA GLY A 294 10.16 -16.43 12.61
C GLY A 294 8.84 -16.74 13.30
N PRO A 295 8.18 -15.72 13.85
CA PRO A 295 6.89 -15.85 14.47
C PRO A 295 5.84 -16.41 13.52
N SER A 296 4.95 -17.23 14.05
CA SER A 296 3.78 -17.76 13.36
C SER A 296 2.50 -17.27 14.03
N PHE A 297 1.47 -17.06 13.24
CA PHE A 297 0.22 -16.46 13.71
C PHE A 297 -0.99 -17.27 13.22
N LEU A 298 -2.01 -17.42 14.06
CA LEU A 298 -3.36 -17.71 13.61
C LEU A 298 -4.09 -16.39 13.42
N VAL A 299 -4.37 -16.02 12.15
CA VAL A 299 -5.05 -14.77 11.79
C VAL A 299 -6.53 -15.01 11.54
N LEU A 300 -7.37 -14.13 12.08
CA LEU A 300 -8.82 -14.22 12.05
C LEU A 300 -9.45 -13.25 11.03
N ASN A 301 -10.78 -13.15 11.05
CA ASN A 301 -11.46 -12.25 10.12
C ASN A 301 -11.08 -10.77 10.34
N ASN A 302 -10.84 -10.34 11.57
CA ASN A 302 -10.47 -8.96 11.86
C ASN A 302 -9.10 -8.58 11.28
N PHE A 303 -8.18 -9.53 11.11
CA PHE A 303 -6.96 -9.31 10.33
C PHE A 303 -7.28 -8.98 8.87
N ARG A 304 -8.27 -9.65 8.28
CA ARG A 304 -8.73 -9.36 6.91
C ARG A 304 -9.42 -8.01 6.83
N ALA A 305 -10.19 -7.63 7.86
CA ALA A 305 -10.78 -6.28 7.93
C ALA A 305 -9.69 -5.17 7.94
N ILE A 306 -8.57 -5.41 8.63
CA ILE A 306 -7.42 -4.48 8.61
C ILE A 306 -6.75 -4.49 7.22
N LEU A 307 -6.64 -5.63 6.54
CA LEU A 307 -6.09 -5.72 5.18
C LEU A 307 -6.90 -4.93 4.13
N HIS A 308 -8.17 -4.63 4.38
CA HIS A 308 -8.91 -3.71 3.52
C HIS A 308 -8.40 -2.28 3.62
N TYR A 309 -7.84 -1.88 4.75
CA TYR A 309 -7.23 -0.56 4.94
C TYR A 309 -5.92 -0.43 4.15
N ASN A 310 -5.05 -1.43 4.27
CA ASN A 310 -3.84 -1.59 3.48
C ASN A 310 -3.59 -3.08 3.25
N VAL A 311 -3.44 -3.49 1.99
CA VAL A 311 -3.32 -4.91 1.59
C VAL A 311 -2.01 -5.57 2.01
N ALA A 312 -1.04 -4.80 2.51
CA ALA A 312 0.22 -5.34 3.01
C ALA A 312 0.02 -6.08 4.35
N LYS A 313 0.44 -7.32 4.41
CA LYS A 313 0.31 -8.14 5.63
C LYS A 313 1.19 -7.64 6.77
N SER A 314 2.35 -7.07 6.45
CA SER A 314 3.21 -6.36 7.40
C SER A 314 2.47 -5.20 8.08
N TYR A 315 1.66 -4.45 7.32
CA TYR A 315 0.80 -3.40 7.87
C TYR A 315 -0.26 -3.98 8.82
N ALA A 316 -1.02 -4.98 8.37
CA ALA A 316 -2.07 -5.55 9.22
C ALA A 316 -1.49 -6.17 10.51
N LEU A 317 -0.28 -6.77 10.42
CA LEU A 317 0.43 -7.28 11.58
C LEU A 317 0.90 -6.15 12.51
N ALA A 318 1.39 -5.03 11.97
CA ALA A 318 1.80 -3.86 12.75
C ALA A 318 0.61 -3.24 13.50
N VAL A 319 -0.53 -3.05 12.83
CA VAL A 319 -1.77 -2.55 13.46
C VAL A 319 -2.24 -3.51 14.55
N GLY A 320 -2.31 -4.80 14.25
CA GLY A 320 -2.72 -5.83 15.21
C GLY A 320 -1.80 -5.86 16.43
N HIS A 321 -0.48 -5.91 16.20
CA HIS A 321 0.49 -5.94 17.29
C HIS A 321 0.47 -4.64 18.11
N LEU A 322 0.43 -3.47 17.46
CA LEU A 322 0.32 -2.20 18.17
C LEU A 322 -0.96 -2.17 19.04
N SER A 323 -2.10 -2.66 18.51
CA SER A 323 -3.34 -2.71 19.29
C SER A 323 -3.20 -3.58 20.55
N ASP A 324 -2.49 -4.71 20.47
CA ASP A 324 -2.22 -5.57 21.63
C ASP A 324 -1.27 -4.91 22.63
N ARG A 325 -0.22 -4.21 22.14
CA ARG A 325 0.69 -3.44 22.99
C ARG A 325 -0.04 -2.28 23.72
N LEU A 326 -0.97 -1.62 23.06
CA LEU A 326 -1.83 -0.58 23.65
C LEU A 326 -2.74 -1.15 24.73
N ARG A 327 -3.20 -2.39 24.60
CA ARG A 327 -4.00 -3.10 25.62
C ARG A 327 -3.18 -3.61 26.80
N GLY A 328 -1.85 -3.49 26.76
CA GLY A 328 -0.93 -3.95 27.80
C GLY A 328 -0.22 -5.26 27.49
N GLY A 329 -0.39 -5.80 26.28
CA GLY A 329 0.38 -6.95 25.79
C GLY A 329 1.87 -6.68 25.67
N GLY A 330 2.69 -7.75 25.73
CA GLY A 330 4.13 -7.72 25.51
C GLY A 330 4.52 -7.71 24.03
N PRO A 331 5.83 -7.69 23.73
CA PRO A 331 6.36 -7.95 22.39
C PRO A 331 6.04 -9.39 21.96
N PHE A 332 6.25 -9.71 20.68
CA PHE A 332 6.20 -11.10 20.22
C PHE A 332 7.23 -11.96 20.94
N VAL A 333 6.86 -13.21 21.20
CA VAL A 333 7.70 -14.17 21.95
C VAL A 333 8.82 -14.72 21.09
N HIS A 334 8.50 -15.08 19.83
CA HIS A 334 9.50 -15.53 18.88
C HIS A 334 10.17 -14.33 18.23
N PRO A 335 11.52 -14.29 18.20
CA PRO A 335 12.24 -13.22 17.54
C PRO A 335 12.06 -13.28 16.02
N TRP A 336 12.11 -12.13 15.38
CA TRP A 336 12.27 -12.04 13.93
C TRP A 336 13.70 -12.42 13.55
N PRO A 337 13.91 -13.09 12.40
CA PRO A 337 15.25 -13.33 11.90
C PRO A 337 15.99 -12.01 11.68
N THR A 338 17.21 -11.90 12.22
CA THR A 338 18.07 -10.71 12.07
C THR A 338 19.31 -11.01 11.21
N ASP A 339 19.44 -12.25 10.77
CA ASP A 339 20.55 -12.70 9.95
C ASP A 339 20.44 -12.15 8.50
N GLU A 340 21.55 -12.20 7.76
CA GLU A 340 21.71 -11.70 6.39
C GLU A 340 20.79 -12.38 5.35
N THR A 341 19.70 -12.96 5.78
CA THR A 341 18.76 -13.71 4.93
C THR A 341 17.82 -12.84 4.13
N HIS A 342 17.75 -11.55 4.47
CA HIS A 342 16.95 -10.59 3.71
C HIS A 342 17.75 -10.10 2.50
N LEU A 343 17.14 -10.24 1.34
CA LEU A 343 17.76 -9.80 0.09
C LEU A 343 17.83 -8.27 0.04
N SER A 344 18.97 -7.70 -0.37
CA SER A 344 19.07 -6.29 -0.75
C SER A 344 18.14 -5.98 -1.92
N LEU A 345 17.92 -4.70 -2.24
CA LEU A 345 17.13 -4.31 -3.41
C LEU A 345 17.68 -4.95 -4.70
N GLU A 346 19.01 -4.89 -4.88
CA GLU A 346 19.67 -5.51 -6.03
C GLU A 346 19.46 -7.02 -6.07
N GLN A 347 19.59 -7.69 -4.93
CA GLN A 347 19.36 -9.14 -4.82
C GLN A 347 17.89 -9.50 -5.07
N ARG A 348 16.92 -8.68 -4.64
CA ARG A 348 15.50 -8.91 -4.93
C ARG A 348 15.20 -8.74 -6.42
N THR A 349 15.78 -7.70 -7.03
CA THR A 349 15.66 -7.47 -8.48
C THR A 349 16.27 -8.63 -9.28
N GLU A 350 17.45 -9.10 -8.86
CA GLU A 350 18.09 -10.27 -9.47
C GLU A 350 17.25 -11.54 -9.26
N PHE A 351 16.69 -11.73 -8.07
CA PHE A 351 15.81 -12.85 -7.75
C PHE A 351 14.58 -12.88 -8.67
N GLN A 352 13.92 -11.74 -8.85
CA GLN A 352 12.81 -11.62 -9.79
C GLN A 352 13.24 -11.90 -11.23
N ARG A 353 14.39 -11.36 -11.67
CA ARG A 353 14.93 -11.63 -13.00
C ARG A 353 15.13 -13.12 -13.26
N LEU A 354 15.68 -13.84 -12.27
CA LEU A 354 15.85 -15.29 -12.35
C LEU A 354 14.50 -16.02 -12.38
N LEU A 355 13.51 -15.63 -11.56
CA LEU A 355 12.17 -16.20 -11.61
C LEU A 355 11.50 -15.98 -12.97
N ILE A 356 11.69 -14.81 -13.58
CA ILE A 356 11.20 -14.51 -14.93
C ILE A 356 11.90 -15.41 -15.96
N ALA A 357 13.22 -15.54 -15.88
CA ALA A 357 13.99 -16.42 -16.76
C ALA A 357 13.55 -17.89 -16.63
N HIS A 358 13.10 -18.32 -15.46
CA HIS A 358 12.52 -19.65 -15.24
C HIS A 358 11.03 -19.76 -15.62
N GLY A 359 10.40 -18.70 -16.16
CA GLY A 359 8.99 -18.69 -16.56
C GLY A 359 8.00 -18.71 -15.39
N LEU A 360 8.46 -18.42 -14.19
CA LEU A 360 7.66 -18.47 -12.96
C LEU A 360 7.05 -17.12 -12.58
N LEU A 361 7.60 -16.02 -13.11
CA LEU A 361 7.14 -14.66 -12.88
C LEU A 361 7.05 -13.93 -14.22
N THR A 362 6.17 -12.94 -14.32
CA THR A 362 6.01 -12.05 -15.48
C THR A 362 6.09 -10.59 -15.04
N GLY A 363 6.49 -9.69 -15.93
CA GLY A 363 6.63 -8.26 -15.65
C GLY A 363 8.10 -7.84 -15.50
N GLU A 364 8.31 -6.58 -15.13
CA GLU A 364 9.65 -6.02 -14.91
C GLU A 364 10.15 -6.34 -13.49
N PRO A 365 11.45 -6.64 -13.34
CA PRO A 365 12.05 -6.90 -12.02
C PRO A 365 12.26 -5.57 -11.27
N ASP A 366 11.33 -5.21 -10.40
CA ASP A 366 11.27 -3.96 -9.65
C ASP A 366 11.87 -4.06 -8.23
N GLY A 367 12.25 -5.25 -7.79
CA GLY A 367 12.75 -5.53 -6.44
C GLY A 367 11.66 -5.51 -5.35
N VAL A 368 10.38 -5.34 -5.72
CA VAL A 368 9.24 -5.41 -4.80
C VAL A 368 8.75 -6.85 -4.67
N ILE A 369 8.87 -7.44 -3.48
CA ILE A 369 8.38 -8.80 -3.23
C ILE A 369 6.89 -8.78 -2.95
N GLY A 370 6.11 -8.58 -4.01
CA GLY A 370 4.65 -8.58 -3.96
C GLY A 370 4.04 -9.99 -4.08
N PRO A 371 2.69 -10.09 -4.06
CA PRO A 371 1.97 -11.37 -4.12
C PRO A 371 2.36 -12.27 -5.30
N ALA A 372 2.59 -11.68 -6.48
CA ALA A 372 3.03 -12.42 -7.66
C ALA A 372 4.41 -13.06 -7.47
N THR A 373 5.36 -12.32 -6.91
CA THR A 373 6.70 -12.82 -6.60
C THR A 373 6.64 -13.94 -5.55
N LEU A 374 5.84 -13.78 -4.49
CA LEU A 374 5.68 -14.81 -3.45
C LEU A 374 5.09 -16.10 -4.02
N GLU A 375 4.11 -16.02 -4.92
CA GLU A 375 3.53 -17.23 -5.54
C GLU A 375 4.49 -17.88 -6.54
N ALA A 376 5.30 -17.10 -7.25
CA ALA A 376 6.39 -17.60 -8.08
C ALA A 376 7.43 -18.37 -7.23
N VAL A 377 7.80 -17.82 -6.06
CA VAL A 377 8.69 -18.49 -5.11
C VAL A 377 8.10 -19.81 -4.63
N LYS A 378 6.83 -19.84 -4.22
CA LYS A 378 6.15 -21.07 -3.81
C LYS A 378 6.13 -22.11 -4.93
N THR A 379 5.89 -21.67 -6.16
CA THR A 379 5.88 -22.56 -7.33
C THR A 379 7.26 -23.17 -7.57
N TYR A 380 8.31 -22.34 -7.48
CA TYR A 380 9.69 -22.83 -7.55
C TYR A 380 10.00 -23.83 -6.44
N GLN A 381 9.67 -23.49 -5.19
CA GLN A 381 9.90 -24.37 -4.04
C GLN A 381 9.18 -25.72 -4.20
N ARG A 382 7.94 -25.74 -4.69
CA ARG A 382 7.20 -26.99 -5.00
C ARG A 382 7.93 -27.81 -6.06
N SER A 383 8.41 -27.17 -7.12
CA SER A 383 9.12 -27.87 -8.21
C SER A 383 10.41 -28.53 -7.77
N LYS A 384 11.02 -28.00 -6.70
CA LYS A 384 12.27 -28.51 -6.11
C LYS A 384 12.07 -29.42 -4.90
N GLY A 385 10.82 -29.68 -4.49
CA GLY A 385 10.55 -30.47 -3.28
C GLY A 385 10.98 -29.79 -1.98
N LEU A 386 11.17 -28.45 -2.02
CA LEU A 386 11.54 -27.66 -0.85
C LEU A 386 10.33 -27.37 0.04
N GLY A 387 10.55 -26.93 1.27
CA GLY A 387 9.51 -26.35 2.11
C GLY A 387 8.87 -25.15 1.40
N VAL A 388 7.53 -25.18 1.28
CA VAL A 388 6.78 -24.16 0.50
C VAL A 388 6.31 -23.05 1.44
N ASP A 389 7.22 -22.13 1.77
CA ASP A 389 6.94 -20.98 2.61
C ASP A 389 6.74 -19.67 1.82
N GLY A 390 7.17 -19.65 0.55
CA GLY A 390 7.13 -18.44 -0.29
C GLY A 390 8.22 -17.44 0.05
N PHE A 391 9.17 -17.79 0.94
CA PHE A 391 10.18 -16.87 1.41
C PHE A 391 11.34 -16.71 0.41
N PRO A 392 11.66 -15.51 -0.09
CA PRO A 392 12.75 -15.25 -1.03
C PRO A 392 14.09 -15.13 -0.25
N SER A 393 14.65 -16.26 0.17
CA SER A 393 15.89 -16.29 0.94
C SER A 393 17.13 -16.13 0.06
N LEU A 394 18.23 -15.66 0.67
CA LEU A 394 19.55 -15.63 0.01
C LEU A 394 19.99 -17.02 -0.46
N THR A 395 19.67 -18.07 0.32
CA THR A 395 19.93 -19.46 -0.06
C THR A 395 19.18 -19.84 -1.33
N LEU A 396 17.92 -19.44 -1.45
CA LEU A 396 17.09 -19.70 -2.62
C LEU A 396 17.61 -18.93 -3.85
N LEU A 397 18.02 -17.67 -3.66
CA LEU A 397 18.68 -16.87 -4.71
C LEU A 397 19.94 -17.58 -5.23
N LYS A 398 20.83 -18.01 -4.32
CA LYS A 398 22.06 -18.73 -4.69
C LYS A 398 21.75 -20.06 -5.40
N THR A 399 20.64 -20.69 -5.09
CA THR A 399 20.20 -21.91 -5.77
C THR A 399 19.76 -21.61 -7.20
N LEU A 400 18.88 -20.59 -7.36
CA LEU A 400 18.43 -20.13 -8.67
C LEU A 400 19.58 -19.66 -9.57
N GLN A 401 20.58 -18.97 -9.02
CA GLN A 401 21.77 -18.52 -9.77
C GLN A 401 22.59 -19.67 -10.35
N LYS A 402 22.56 -20.86 -9.73
CA LYS A 402 23.29 -22.05 -10.19
C LYS A 402 22.52 -22.87 -11.22
N GLU A 403 21.24 -22.61 -11.39
CA GLU A 403 20.39 -23.36 -12.28
C GLU A 403 20.23 -22.63 -13.62
N PRO A 404 20.53 -23.27 -14.75
CA PRO A 404 20.23 -22.70 -16.05
C PRO A 404 18.70 -22.61 -16.22
N PRO A 405 18.19 -21.55 -16.86
CA PRO A 405 16.78 -21.48 -17.24
C PRO A 405 16.37 -22.69 -18.07
N PRO A 406 15.14 -23.21 -17.94
CA PRO A 406 14.65 -24.30 -18.76
C PRO A 406 14.72 -23.97 -20.26
N ALA A 407 15.23 -24.89 -21.08
CA ALA A 407 15.46 -24.68 -22.52
C ALA A 407 14.20 -24.30 -23.33
N ASN A 408 13.01 -24.46 -22.77
CA ASN A 408 11.73 -24.24 -23.44
C ASN A 408 10.96 -22.99 -22.92
N VAL A 409 11.56 -22.15 -22.13
CA VAL A 409 10.98 -20.85 -21.80
C VAL A 409 11.38 -19.87 -22.89
N ALA A 410 10.60 -19.85 -23.99
CA ALA A 410 10.66 -18.72 -24.92
C ALA A 410 10.35 -17.47 -24.14
N PRO A 411 11.13 -16.37 -24.25
CA PRO A 411 10.75 -15.10 -23.70
C PRO A 411 9.38 -14.74 -24.33
N LYS A 412 8.33 -14.67 -23.48
CA LYS A 412 7.06 -14.12 -23.95
C LYS A 412 7.37 -12.71 -24.46
N PRO A 413 6.93 -12.37 -25.69
CA PRO A 413 7.13 -11.02 -26.20
C PRO A 413 6.60 -10.02 -25.17
N THR A 414 7.34 -8.97 -24.90
CA THR A 414 6.82 -7.74 -24.34
C THR A 414 5.59 -7.38 -25.13
N GLU A 415 4.42 -7.42 -24.51
CA GLU A 415 3.17 -6.98 -25.12
C GLU A 415 3.27 -5.47 -25.39
N GLU A 416 3.82 -5.12 -26.55
CA GLU A 416 3.40 -3.92 -27.25
C GLU A 416 1.97 -4.18 -27.75
N GLU A 417 1.05 -3.40 -27.19
CA GLU A 417 -0.31 -3.16 -27.69
C GLU A 417 -1.26 -4.37 -27.86
N GLN A 418 -1.81 -4.84 -26.75
CA GLN A 418 -3.19 -5.29 -26.73
C GLN A 418 -3.97 -4.53 -25.64
N PRO A 419 -5.25 -4.13 -25.89
CA PRO A 419 -6.02 -3.39 -24.89
C PRO A 419 -6.21 -4.27 -23.65
N ALA A 420 -5.82 -3.72 -22.50
CA ALA A 420 -5.78 -4.34 -21.20
C ALA A 420 -7.08 -5.10 -20.90
N ASN A 421 -7.00 -6.40 -20.86
CA ASN A 421 -7.96 -7.21 -20.13
C ASN A 421 -7.71 -6.96 -18.64
N VAL A 422 -8.70 -6.41 -17.97
CA VAL A 422 -8.66 -5.89 -16.59
C VAL A 422 -8.36 -7.05 -15.64
N GLY A 423 -7.09 -7.29 -15.37
CA GLY A 423 -6.66 -7.97 -14.17
C GLY A 423 -6.91 -7.03 -12.99
N GLN A 424 -7.68 -7.50 -12.04
CA GLN A 424 -8.08 -6.78 -10.85
C GLN A 424 -6.84 -6.30 -10.07
N ASP A 425 -6.48 -5.03 -10.24
CA ASP A 425 -5.71 -4.30 -9.24
C ASP A 425 -6.60 -4.21 -7.99
N ASN A 426 -6.28 -5.03 -6.99
CA ASN A 426 -6.87 -4.96 -5.66
C ASN A 426 -6.37 -3.71 -4.92
N THR A 427 -6.68 -2.55 -5.47
CA THR A 427 -6.76 -1.31 -4.69
C THR A 427 -8.13 -1.35 -4.03
N GLY A 428 -8.20 -1.40 -2.71
CA GLY A 428 -9.38 -1.61 -1.87
C GLY A 428 -10.62 -0.78 -2.22
N ALA A 429 -11.26 -1.11 -3.35
CA ALA A 429 -12.57 -0.65 -3.71
C ALA A 429 -13.53 -1.84 -3.57
N LEU A 430 -14.37 -1.81 -2.55
CA LEU A 430 -15.55 -2.65 -2.47
C LEU A 430 -16.39 -2.47 -3.74
N ALA A 431 -16.73 -3.57 -4.41
CA ALA A 431 -17.71 -3.57 -5.49
C ALA A 431 -19.03 -2.93 -4.99
N PRO A 432 -19.77 -2.21 -5.84
CA PRO A 432 -21.06 -1.68 -5.47
C PRO A 432 -22.00 -2.83 -5.07
N ALA A 433 -22.70 -2.67 -3.96
CA ALA A 433 -23.73 -3.57 -3.50
C ALA A 433 -24.76 -3.78 -4.63
N SER A 434 -24.95 -5.04 -5.02
CA SER A 434 -26.05 -5.46 -5.87
C SER A 434 -27.38 -5.12 -5.24
N GLU A 435 -28.30 -4.73 -6.07
CA GLU A 435 -29.67 -4.29 -5.84
C GLU A 435 -30.40 -5.06 -4.73
N GLY A 436 -31.16 -4.29 -3.93
CA GLY A 436 -31.99 -4.80 -2.84
C GLY A 436 -33.14 -5.71 -3.32
N PRO A 437 -33.75 -6.46 -2.42
CA PRO A 437 -34.75 -7.46 -2.74
C PRO A 437 -36.03 -6.80 -3.29
N THR A 438 -36.48 -7.34 -4.42
CA THR A 438 -37.80 -7.13 -5.02
C THR A 438 -38.91 -7.34 -3.98
N ARG A 439 -39.82 -6.37 -3.91
CA ARG A 439 -41.07 -6.45 -3.16
C ARG A 439 -41.84 -7.73 -3.52
N VAL A 440 -42.19 -8.49 -2.51
CA VAL A 440 -43.24 -9.49 -2.58
C VAL A 440 -44.58 -8.77 -2.45
N PRO A 441 -45.60 -9.03 -3.31
CA PRO A 441 -46.94 -8.47 -3.11
C PRO A 441 -47.66 -9.18 -1.99
N GLU A 442 -48.29 -8.40 -1.14
CA GLU A 442 -49.29 -8.88 -0.14
C GLU A 442 -50.48 -9.52 -0.86
N ASN A 443 -50.84 -10.69 -0.42
CA ASN A 443 -52.21 -11.22 -0.33
C ASN A 443 -52.37 -11.95 1.00
#